data_4c90a736d46ed62873e56b64b55f3b02
#
_entry.id   4c90a736d46ed62873e56b64b55f3b02
#
_cell.length_a   1.000
_cell.length_b   1.000
_cell.length_c   1.000
_cell.angle_alpha   90.00
_cell.angle_beta   90.00
_cell.angle_gamma   90.00
#
_symmetry.space_group_name_H-M   'P 1'
#
loop_
_entity.id
_entity.type
_entity.pdbx_description
1 polymer ?
#
loop_
_entity_poly.entity_id
_entity_poly.type
_entity_poly.pdbx_seq_one_letter_code
_entity_poly.pdbx_strand_id
1 'polypeptide(L)'
;MSVDLKGRDLLCTQDWSVEELEAVLGLAVEMKENRYSDEHTLYLKHKTFMMMFYNSSLRTRQSFEAAATELGGHAQFLETKTLRLKSKTQPGEMLIDTANVMSRYSCGIGVRILEDSVEGYGDGDSFLREFADLADVPIVSMAHDKFHPCQGLADVMGMRGVSGDMKGKTLLQVWGYSPMVRSWSSVQESILLNSRLGMNVRMAYPPGFEVDPEVVETAKANCTTAGTSFEITHDQEEAYDGADVVYSRQWMHPGRYEHGREFDIEESAKYKDWRATTDRMARTNDALFIHPMPIDREHEADDAVCDSERSIIYDVAENRLHVQKAIMALTMAG
;
A
#
# COMPACT_ATOMS: atom_id res chain seq x y z
N MET A 1 26.07 -7.57 -3.43
CA MET A 1 26.23 -7.63 -1.96
C MET A 1 24.88 -8.11 -1.41
N SER A 2 24.86 -9.05 -0.48
CA SER A 2 23.60 -9.46 0.15
C SER A 2 23.12 -8.31 1.06
N VAL A 3 21.91 -7.83 0.82
CA VAL A 3 21.29 -6.81 1.67
C VAL A 3 20.90 -7.48 3.00
N ASP A 4 21.28 -6.89 4.13
CA ASP A 4 20.84 -7.35 5.46
C ASP A 4 19.66 -6.50 5.93
N LEU A 5 18.48 -7.12 5.97
CA LEU A 5 17.23 -6.49 6.42
C LEU A 5 16.75 -7.02 7.78
N LYS A 6 17.55 -7.87 8.43
CA LYS A 6 17.15 -8.46 9.72
C LYS A 6 16.90 -7.36 10.76
N GLY A 7 15.74 -7.42 11.38
CA GLY A 7 15.33 -6.45 12.40
C GLY A 7 14.82 -5.12 11.85
N ARG A 8 14.79 -4.91 10.52
CA ARG A 8 14.33 -3.65 9.91
C ARG A 8 12.81 -3.55 9.91
N ASP A 9 12.31 -2.38 10.23
CA ASP A 9 10.90 -2.01 10.09
C ASP A 9 10.57 -1.64 8.65
N LEU A 10 9.33 -1.89 8.23
CA LEU A 10 8.80 -1.41 6.95
C LEU A 10 7.55 -0.56 7.19
N LEU A 11 7.71 0.74 7.32
CA LEU A 11 6.61 1.69 7.56
C LEU A 11 6.19 2.41 6.28
N CYS A 12 7.18 2.76 5.44
CA CYS A 12 7.03 3.35 4.12
C CYS A 12 8.15 2.81 3.21
N THR A 13 7.91 2.62 1.91
CA THR A 13 8.98 2.21 0.99
C THR A 13 10.06 3.27 0.83
N GLN A 14 9.76 4.52 1.11
CA GLN A 14 10.74 5.62 1.07
C GLN A 14 11.83 5.49 2.15
N ASP A 15 11.57 4.73 3.24
CA ASP A 15 12.53 4.50 4.33
C ASP A 15 13.62 3.47 3.98
N TRP A 16 13.46 2.75 2.87
CA TRP A 16 14.38 1.72 2.40
C TRP A 16 15.11 2.15 1.12
N SER A 17 16.31 1.66 0.86
CA SER A 17 17.03 1.90 -0.40
C SER A 17 16.38 1.15 -1.57
N VAL A 18 16.72 1.55 -2.80
CA VAL A 18 16.22 0.84 -3.99
C VAL A 18 16.74 -0.60 -4.00
N GLU A 19 17.97 -0.83 -3.58
CA GLU A 19 18.57 -2.16 -3.47
C GLU A 19 17.85 -3.05 -2.45
N GLU A 20 17.41 -2.48 -1.33
CA GLU A 20 16.59 -3.18 -0.32
C GLU A 20 15.22 -3.57 -0.86
N LEU A 21 14.57 -2.65 -1.56
CA LEU A 21 13.28 -2.90 -2.21
C LEU A 21 13.37 -3.95 -3.32
N GLU A 22 14.43 -3.91 -4.12
CA GLU A 22 14.69 -4.91 -5.18
C GLU A 22 14.99 -6.29 -4.58
N ALA A 23 15.65 -6.36 -3.42
CA ALA A 23 15.86 -7.64 -2.72
C ALA A 23 14.52 -8.26 -2.27
N VAL A 24 13.59 -7.44 -1.76
CA VAL A 24 12.23 -7.91 -1.43
C VAL A 24 11.50 -8.40 -2.67
N LEU A 25 11.51 -7.60 -3.75
CA LEU A 25 10.82 -7.95 -5.00
C LEU A 25 11.38 -9.23 -5.62
N GLY A 26 12.71 -9.37 -5.64
CA GLY A 26 13.37 -10.58 -6.15
C GLY A 26 12.99 -11.84 -5.38
N LEU A 27 13.03 -11.77 -4.04
CA LEU A 27 12.61 -12.90 -3.19
C LEU A 27 11.10 -13.18 -3.31
N ALA A 28 10.26 -12.15 -3.46
CA ALA A 28 8.83 -12.32 -3.66
C ALA A 28 8.49 -13.07 -4.96
N VAL A 29 9.22 -12.78 -6.04
CA VAL A 29 9.09 -13.49 -7.32
C VAL A 29 9.49 -14.95 -7.15
N GLU A 30 10.65 -15.22 -6.55
CA GLU A 30 11.12 -16.59 -6.27
C GLU A 30 10.10 -17.36 -5.41
N MET A 31 9.58 -16.73 -4.35
CA MET A 31 8.55 -17.33 -3.48
C MET A 31 7.19 -17.52 -4.16
N LYS A 32 6.89 -16.79 -5.22
CA LYS A 32 5.70 -17.02 -6.05
C LYS A 32 5.89 -18.23 -6.94
N GLU A 33 7.03 -18.32 -7.62
CA GLU A 33 7.37 -19.42 -8.53
C GLU A 33 7.46 -20.77 -7.80
N ASN A 34 8.00 -20.73 -6.57
CA ASN A 34 8.19 -21.91 -5.71
C ASN A 34 7.27 -21.91 -4.49
N ARG A 35 6.01 -21.49 -4.64
CA ARG A 35 5.10 -21.12 -3.55
C ARG A 35 5.04 -22.10 -2.39
N TYR A 36 5.04 -23.39 -2.66
CA TYR A 36 4.89 -24.46 -1.65
C TYR A 36 6.19 -25.22 -1.39
N SER A 37 7.33 -24.58 -1.60
CA SER A 37 8.63 -25.18 -1.24
C SER A 37 8.74 -25.35 0.27
N ASP A 38 9.18 -26.54 0.69
CA ASP A 38 9.45 -26.85 2.11
C ASP A 38 10.54 -25.94 2.69
N GLU A 39 11.47 -25.46 1.87
CA GLU A 39 12.53 -24.52 2.30
C GLU A 39 11.96 -23.22 2.87
N HIS A 40 10.86 -22.73 2.32
CA HIS A 40 10.21 -21.52 2.81
C HIS A 40 9.67 -21.68 4.23
N THR A 41 9.29 -22.90 4.64
CA THR A 41 8.77 -23.17 6.00
C THR A 41 9.83 -22.99 7.09
N LEU A 42 11.10 -22.88 6.73
CA LEU A 42 12.18 -22.68 7.69
C LEU A 42 12.31 -21.23 8.16
N TYR A 43 11.81 -20.26 7.41
CA TYR A 43 11.96 -18.83 7.75
C TYR A 43 11.31 -18.46 9.07
N LEU A 44 10.06 -18.86 9.29
CA LEU A 44 9.31 -18.55 10.52
C LEU A 44 8.94 -19.79 11.33
N LYS A 45 9.66 -20.88 11.16
CA LYS A 45 9.38 -22.14 11.88
C LYS A 45 9.31 -21.91 13.39
N HIS A 46 8.16 -22.25 13.98
CA HIS A 46 7.86 -22.09 15.43
C HIS A 46 7.77 -20.64 15.91
N LYS A 47 7.69 -19.65 15.00
CA LYS A 47 7.54 -18.24 15.35
C LYS A 47 6.11 -17.77 15.19
N THR A 48 5.75 -16.73 15.93
CA THR A 48 4.45 -16.04 15.84
C THR A 48 4.64 -14.63 15.28
N PHE A 49 3.86 -14.27 14.27
CA PHE A 49 3.69 -12.91 13.78
C PHE A 49 2.38 -12.35 14.32
N MET A 50 2.40 -11.19 14.98
CA MET A 50 1.20 -10.55 15.52
C MET A 50 0.66 -9.48 14.57
N MET A 51 -0.67 -9.40 14.47
CA MET A 51 -1.35 -8.43 13.60
C MET A 51 -2.34 -7.59 14.40
N MET A 52 -2.05 -6.29 14.54
CA MET A 52 -2.91 -5.31 15.19
C MET A 52 -3.80 -4.61 14.14
N PHE A 53 -5.12 -4.74 14.26
CA PHE A 53 -6.08 -4.15 13.36
C PHE A 53 -6.95 -3.11 14.07
N TYR A 54 -6.76 -1.84 13.71
CA TYR A 54 -7.66 -0.74 14.09
C TYR A 54 -8.84 -0.62 13.12
N ASN A 55 -8.64 -1.05 11.86
CA ASN A 55 -9.67 -1.10 10.83
C ASN A 55 -9.77 -2.53 10.28
N SER A 56 -10.98 -3.05 10.10
CA SER A 56 -11.20 -4.37 9.50
C SER A 56 -10.65 -4.45 8.07
N SER A 57 -10.14 -5.62 7.70
CA SER A 57 -9.68 -5.90 6.33
C SER A 57 -9.72 -7.38 6.03
N LEU A 58 -10.42 -7.75 4.96
CA LEU A 58 -10.46 -9.13 4.49
C LEU A 58 -9.12 -9.56 3.90
N ARG A 59 -8.67 -8.86 2.84
CA ARG A 59 -7.47 -9.22 2.06
C ARG A 59 -6.18 -9.13 2.86
N THR A 60 -5.99 -8.03 3.61
CA THR A 60 -4.78 -7.85 4.42
C THR A 60 -4.65 -8.94 5.46
N ARG A 61 -5.74 -9.26 6.17
CA ARG A 61 -5.73 -10.32 7.17
C ARG A 61 -5.39 -11.67 6.54
N GLN A 62 -6.12 -12.08 5.52
CA GLN A 62 -5.92 -13.38 4.88
C GLN A 62 -4.53 -13.53 4.27
N SER A 63 -4.01 -12.49 3.59
CA SER A 63 -2.70 -12.58 2.96
C SER A 63 -1.55 -12.68 3.98
N PHE A 64 -1.61 -11.95 5.10
CA PHE A 64 -0.61 -12.07 6.16
C PHE A 64 -0.71 -13.38 6.94
N GLU A 65 -1.94 -13.87 7.22
CA GLU A 65 -2.15 -15.18 7.84
C GLU A 65 -1.59 -16.31 6.96
N ALA A 66 -1.90 -16.27 5.66
CA ALA A 66 -1.37 -17.23 4.70
C ALA A 66 0.16 -17.12 4.57
N ALA A 67 0.71 -15.90 4.50
CA ALA A 67 2.15 -15.67 4.41
C ALA A 67 2.90 -16.28 5.61
N ALA A 68 2.46 -15.99 6.82
CA ALA A 68 3.08 -16.55 8.01
C ALA A 68 3.00 -18.08 8.06
N THR A 69 1.85 -18.66 7.67
CA THR A 69 1.64 -20.10 7.59
C THR A 69 2.56 -20.76 6.57
N GLU A 70 2.66 -20.21 5.36
CA GLU A 70 3.53 -20.73 4.30
C GLU A 70 5.03 -20.58 4.62
N LEU A 71 5.39 -19.70 5.55
CA LEU A 71 6.75 -19.57 6.10
C LEU A 71 7.00 -20.48 7.32
N GLY A 72 6.04 -21.36 7.69
CA GLY A 72 6.14 -22.29 8.81
C GLY A 72 5.86 -21.68 10.17
N GLY A 73 5.37 -20.44 10.21
CA GLY A 73 5.00 -19.71 11.40
C GLY A 73 3.51 -19.76 11.71
N HIS A 74 3.11 -18.93 12.65
CA HIS A 74 1.72 -18.71 13.04
C HIS A 74 1.42 -17.20 13.01
N ALA A 75 0.26 -16.79 12.47
CA ALA A 75 -0.20 -15.43 12.54
C ALA A 75 -1.30 -15.30 13.61
N GLN A 76 -1.14 -14.33 14.50
CA GLN A 76 -2.13 -14.03 15.53
C GLN A 76 -2.83 -12.69 15.24
N PHE A 77 -4.13 -12.75 15.01
CA PHE A 77 -4.97 -11.57 14.85
C PHE A 77 -5.34 -10.98 16.22
N LEU A 78 -5.09 -9.67 16.36
CA LEU A 78 -5.44 -8.89 17.54
C LEU A 78 -6.45 -7.80 17.17
N GLU A 79 -7.61 -7.84 17.76
CA GLU A 79 -8.58 -6.76 17.68
C GLU A 79 -8.20 -5.68 18.71
N THR A 80 -7.86 -4.49 18.23
CA THR A 80 -7.30 -3.42 19.08
C THR A 80 -8.24 -2.91 20.15
N LYS A 81 -9.57 -3.08 19.97
CA LYS A 81 -10.56 -2.80 21.03
C LYS A 81 -10.31 -3.59 22.32
N THR A 82 -9.57 -4.70 22.24
CA THR A 82 -9.20 -5.53 23.39
C THR A 82 -7.89 -5.11 24.07
N LEU A 83 -7.08 -4.30 23.40
CA LEU A 83 -5.72 -3.93 23.84
C LEU A 83 -5.70 -2.88 24.97
N ARG A 84 -6.81 -2.21 25.28
CA ARG A 84 -6.92 -1.21 26.35
C ARG A 84 -5.76 -0.20 26.41
N LEU A 85 -5.21 0.19 25.25
CA LEU A 85 -4.16 1.20 25.20
C LEU A 85 -4.63 2.54 25.77
N LYS A 86 -3.73 3.22 26.48
CA LYS A 86 -3.97 4.56 26.99
C LYS A 86 -4.20 5.52 25.80
N SER A 87 -5.25 6.32 25.90
CA SER A 87 -5.52 7.42 24.98
C SER A 87 -5.58 8.75 25.73
N LYS A 88 -5.72 9.85 25.02
CA LYS A 88 -5.89 11.19 25.63
C LYS A 88 -7.11 11.24 26.57
N THR A 89 -8.13 10.42 26.32
CA THR A 89 -9.42 10.48 27.01
C THR A 89 -9.69 9.27 27.91
N GLN A 90 -8.90 8.19 27.81
CA GLN A 90 -9.12 6.96 28.57
C GLN A 90 -7.83 6.44 29.21
N PRO A 91 -7.88 6.00 30.48
CA PRO A 91 -6.77 5.27 31.08
C PRO A 91 -6.57 3.92 30.41
N GLY A 92 -5.31 3.50 30.32
CA GLY A 92 -4.96 2.23 29.66
C GLY A 92 -3.49 1.90 29.84
N GLU A 93 -3.06 0.82 29.22
CA GLU A 93 -1.67 0.40 29.17
C GLU A 93 -0.84 1.38 28.32
N MET A 94 0.38 1.66 28.74
CA MET A 94 1.29 2.51 27.98
C MET A 94 1.79 1.76 26.74
N LEU A 95 2.00 2.48 25.64
CA LEU A 95 2.48 1.86 24.39
C LEU A 95 3.81 1.13 24.57
N ILE A 96 4.71 1.67 25.41
CA ILE A 96 5.98 1.03 25.73
C ILE A 96 5.82 -0.33 26.42
N ASP A 97 4.83 -0.48 27.30
CA ASP A 97 4.59 -1.75 28.00
C ASP A 97 4.05 -2.79 26.99
N THR A 98 3.09 -2.38 26.16
CA THR A 98 2.55 -3.21 25.07
C THR A 98 3.64 -3.65 24.10
N ALA A 99 4.48 -2.71 23.62
CA ALA A 99 5.58 -2.99 22.69
C ALA A 99 6.57 -4.00 23.27
N ASN A 100 7.00 -3.80 24.52
CA ASN A 100 7.92 -4.69 25.22
C ASN A 100 7.37 -6.11 25.45
N VAL A 101 6.08 -6.22 25.79
CA VAL A 101 5.44 -7.54 26.00
C VAL A 101 5.25 -8.24 24.67
N MET A 102 4.72 -7.56 23.65
CA MET A 102 4.50 -8.17 22.32
C MET A 102 5.80 -8.61 21.66
N SER A 103 6.89 -7.85 21.83
CA SER A 103 8.22 -8.20 21.32
C SER A 103 8.76 -9.52 21.92
N ARG A 104 8.34 -9.88 23.13
CA ARG A 104 8.72 -11.16 23.76
C ARG A 104 7.91 -12.36 23.29
N TYR A 105 6.75 -12.11 22.65
CA TYR A 105 5.86 -13.18 22.20
C TYR A 105 5.88 -13.39 20.70
N SER A 106 6.47 -12.47 19.93
CA SER A 106 6.43 -12.51 18.48
C SER A 106 7.79 -12.29 17.83
N CYS A 107 7.89 -12.65 16.56
CA CYS A 107 9.06 -12.36 15.74
C CYS A 107 8.89 -11.08 14.92
N GLY A 108 7.71 -10.48 14.94
CA GLY A 108 7.37 -9.24 14.26
C GLY A 108 5.90 -8.89 14.46
N ILE A 109 5.56 -7.62 14.25
CA ILE A 109 4.23 -7.09 14.49
C ILE A 109 3.78 -6.30 13.25
N GLY A 110 2.65 -6.68 12.67
CA GLY A 110 1.96 -5.90 11.64
C GLY A 110 0.92 -4.97 12.25
N VAL A 111 0.85 -3.74 11.78
CA VAL A 111 -0.14 -2.75 12.27
C VAL A 111 -0.92 -2.19 11.09
N ARG A 112 -2.25 -2.14 11.23
CA ARG A 112 -3.15 -1.49 10.29
C ARG A 112 -3.98 -0.42 11.01
N ILE A 113 -3.77 0.85 10.63
CA ILE A 113 -4.43 2.01 11.23
C ILE A 113 -4.68 3.09 10.17
N LEU A 114 -5.93 3.18 9.69
CA LEU A 114 -6.33 4.08 8.60
C LEU A 114 -7.13 5.28 9.13
N GLU A 115 -7.50 6.15 8.21
CA GLU A 115 -8.19 7.43 8.41
C GLU A 115 -9.38 7.41 9.37
N ASP A 116 -10.13 6.31 9.43
CA ASP A 116 -11.31 6.18 10.31
C ASP A 116 -10.93 5.85 11.78
N SER A 117 -9.64 5.64 12.06
CA SER A 117 -9.14 5.24 13.38
C SER A 117 -8.15 6.24 13.97
N VAL A 118 -7.98 7.40 13.34
CA VAL A 118 -7.10 8.49 13.75
C VAL A 118 -7.89 9.79 13.87
N GLU A 119 -7.39 10.72 14.68
CA GLU A 119 -8.03 12.04 14.88
C GLU A 119 -7.61 13.04 13.79
N GLY A 120 -6.36 12.93 13.32
CA GLY A 120 -5.78 13.78 12.30
C GLY A 120 -4.93 13.01 11.31
N TYR A 121 -4.69 13.63 10.14
CA TYR A 121 -3.78 13.07 9.14
C TYR A 121 -2.35 12.99 9.67
N GLY A 122 -1.72 11.83 9.52
CA GLY A 122 -0.37 11.57 10.01
C GLY A 122 -0.32 10.95 11.42
N ASP A 123 -1.43 10.90 12.16
CA ASP A 123 -1.46 10.28 13.48
C ASP A 123 -1.15 8.77 13.41
N GLY A 124 -1.57 8.09 12.35
CA GLY A 124 -1.29 6.68 12.13
C GLY A 124 0.19 6.42 11.82
N ASP A 125 0.81 7.24 10.99
CA ASP A 125 2.26 7.20 10.72
C ASP A 125 3.05 7.47 12.00
N SER A 126 2.69 8.51 12.76
CA SER A 126 3.34 8.86 14.02
C SER A 126 3.23 7.74 15.05
N PHE A 127 2.06 7.11 15.17
CA PHE A 127 1.85 5.95 16.05
C PHE A 127 2.74 4.76 15.65
N LEU A 128 2.83 4.44 14.36
CA LEU A 128 3.66 3.35 13.89
C LEU A 128 5.15 3.61 14.16
N ARG A 129 5.63 4.84 13.94
CA ARG A 129 7.03 5.21 14.19
C ARG A 129 7.36 5.13 15.68
N GLU A 130 6.49 5.66 16.56
CA GLU A 130 6.66 5.52 18.01
C GLU A 130 6.68 4.04 18.43
N PHE A 131 5.79 3.22 17.86
CA PHE A 131 5.73 1.79 18.18
C PHE A 131 6.96 1.04 17.70
N ALA A 132 7.50 1.37 16.52
CA ALA A 132 8.75 0.81 15.99
C ALA A 132 9.96 1.19 16.87
N ASP A 133 10.04 2.44 17.33
CA ASP A 133 11.10 2.88 18.25
C ASP A 133 11.08 2.17 19.61
N LEU A 134 9.92 1.65 20.02
CA LEU A 134 9.72 0.99 21.32
C LEU A 134 9.80 -0.54 21.25
N ALA A 135 9.65 -1.14 20.08
CA ALA A 135 9.63 -2.59 19.89
C ALA A 135 11.02 -3.16 19.64
N ASP A 136 11.28 -4.37 20.18
CA ASP A 136 12.52 -5.12 19.93
C ASP A 136 12.42 -6.06 18.70
N VAL A 137 11.30 -6.01 17.96
CA VAL A 137 11.03 -6.83 16.77
C VAL A 137 10.52 -5.96 15.62
N PRO A 138 10.71 -6.38 14.36
CA PRO A 138 10.27 -5.62 13.20
C PRO A 138 8.79 -5.24 13.24
N ILE A 139 8.51 -3.97 12.97
CA ILE A 139 7.17 -3.44 12.75
C ILE A 139 6.92 -3.31 11.24
N VAL A 140 5.80 -3.86 10.79
CA VAL A 140 5.38 -3.79 9.39
C VAL A 140 4.07 -3.04 9.26
N SER A 141 4.06 -1.95 8.51
CA SER A 141 2.81 -1.29 8.12
C SER A 141 1.99 -2.20 7.21
N MET A 142 0.85 -2.67 7.72
CA MET A 142 -0.14 -3.38 6.90
C MET A 142 -1.05 -2.42 6.11
N ALA A 143 -1.07 -1.19 6.45
CA ALA A 143 -1.52 0.09 5.88
C ALA A 143 -1.75 1.08 7.02
N HIS A 144 -1.37 2.31 6.84
CA HIS A 144 -1.76 3.41 7.74
C HIS A 144 -2.27 4.60 6.92
N ASP A 145 -2.66 5.67 7.57
CA ASP A 145 -3.29 6.83 6.94
C ASP A 145 -2.43 7.48 5.85
N LYS A 146 -1.09 7.44 5.95
CA LYS A 146 -0.17 8.01 4.95
C LYS A 146 0.27 7.00 3.88
N PHE A 147 0.61 5.74 4.23
CA PHE A 147 1.29 4.81 3.34
C PHE A 147 0.79 3.36 3.42
N HIS A 148 1.01 2.61 2.32
CA HIS A 148 0.68 1.19 2.22
C HIS A 148 1.80 0.40 1.51
N PRO A 149 2.97 0.21 2.16
CA PRO A 149 4.18 -0.31 1.50
C PRO A 149 3.99 -1.69 0.86
N CYS A 150 3.29 -2.60 1.53
CA CYS A 150 2.99 -3.92 0.97
C CYS A 150 2.12 -3.87 -0.30
N GLN A 151 1.29 -2.84 -0.45
CA GLN A 151 0.49 -2.64 -1.66
C GLN A 151 1.38 -2.12 -2.80
N GLY A 152 2.17 -1.07 -2.55
CA GLY A 152 3.05 -0.52 -3.57
C GLY A 152 4.01 -1.56 -4.15
N LEU A 153 4.62 -2.39 -3.29
CA LEU A 153 5.49 -3.48 -3.74
C LEU A 153 4.74 -4.55 -4.55
N ALA A 154 3.51 -4.88 -4.16
CA ALA A 154 2.67 -5.84 -4.91
C ALA A 154 2.24 -5.30 -6.27
N ASP A 155 1.96 -3.99 -6.38
CA ASP A 155 1.66 -3.30 -7.63
C ASP A 155 2.86 -3.39 -8.58
N VAL A 156 4.06 -3.04 -8.11
CA VAL A 156 5.31 -3.14 -8.89
C VAL A 156 5.58 -4.57 -9.35
N MET A 157 5.43 -5.55 -8.46
CA MET A 157 5.60 -6.97 -8.81
C MET A 157 4.61 -7.41 -9.89
N GLY A 158 3.35 -6.96 -9.82
CA GLY A 158 2.32 -7.26 -10.81
C GLY A 158 2.63 -6.66 -12.18
N MET A 159 2.96 -5.37 -12.22
CA MET A 159 3.32 -4.67 -13.46
C MET A 159 4.53 -5.31 -14.14
N ARG A 160 5.59 -5.59 -13.38
CA ARG A 160 6.81 -6.22 -13.89
C ARG A 160 6.59 -7.66 -14.35
N GLY A 161 5.70 -8.40 -13.71
CA GLY A 161 5.36 -9.78 -14.09
C GLY A 161 4.74 -9.88 -15.49
N VAL A 162 4.02 -8.85 -15.93
CA VAL A 162 3.38 -8.81 -17.25
C VAL A 162 4.21 -8.06 -18.28
N SER A 163 4.78 -6.91 -17.92
CA SER A 163 5.41 -5.98 -18.86
C SER A 163 6.94 -5.88 -18.76
N GLY A 164 7.56 -6.62 -17.83
CA GLY A 164 9.01 -6.54 -17.59
C GLY A 164 9.43 -5.24 -16.93
N ASP A 165 10.53 -4.64 -17.38
CA ASP A 165 11.05 -3.39 -16.82
C ASP A 165 10.08 -2.23 -17.08
N MET A 166 9.74 -1.51 -16.01
CA MET A 166 8.81 -0.38 -16.05
C MET A 166 9.51 0.99 -16.14
N LYS A 167 10.84 1.03 -16.22
CA LYS A 167 11.59 2.30 -16.33
C LYS A 167 11.20 3.08 -17.59
N GLY A 168 10.94 4.38 -17.40
CA GLY A 168 10.50 5.27 -18.47
C GLY A 168 9.05 5.09 -18.92
N LYS A 169 8.34 4.07 -18.43
CA LYS A 169 6.91 3.89 -18.64
C LYS A 169 6.13 4.91 -17.82
N THR A 170 4.92 5.24 -18.25
CA THR A 170 4.05 6.23 -17.59
C THR A 170 2.97 5.54 -16.75
N LEU A 171 3.03 5.76 -15.44
CA LEU A 171 1.94 5.46 -14.52
C LEU A 171 0.96 6.63 -14.48
N LEU A 172 -0.29 6.40 -14.84
CA LEU A 172 -1.40 7.29 -14.55
C LEU A 172 -2.03 6.90 -13.21
N GLN A 173 -1.84 7.73 -12.20
CA GLN A 173 -2.58 7.67 -10.93
C GLN A 173 -3.81 8.57 -11.06
N VAL A 174 -4.97 8.00 -11.31
CA VAL A 174 -6.19 8.77 -11.57
C VAL A 174 -7.21 8.60 -10.44
N TRP A 175 -7.80 9.72 -10.02
CA TRP A 175 -8.93 9.69 -9.10
C TRP A 175 -10.13 9.02 -9.79
N GLY A 176 -10.79 8.11 -9.09
CA GLY A 176 -12.01 7.46 -9.54
C GLY A 176 -13.11 7.64 -8.50
N TYR A 177 -14.32 8.01 -8.94
CA TYR A 177 -15.42 8.17 -8.02
C TYR A 177 -15.78 6.87 -7.31
N SER A 178 -16.08 6.95 -6.02
CA SER A 178 -16.74 5.91 -5.24
C SER A 178 -17.63 6.55 -4.19
N PRO A 179 -18.82 5.97 -3.88
CA PRO A 179 -19.60 6.38 -2.74
C PRO A 179 -18.91 6.03 -1.40
N MET A 180 -17.88 5.22 -1.45
CA MET A 180 -17.07 4.80 -0.30
C MET A 180 -15.77 5.57 -0.27
N VAL A 181 -15.65 6.51 0.66
CA VAL A 181 -14.41 7.28 0.84
C VAL A 181 -13.25 6.37 1.25
N ARG A 182 -12.07 6.61 0.69
CA ARG A 182 -10.86 5.81 0.86
C ARG A 182 -9.68 6.67 1.30
N SER A 183 -8.72 6.03 1.95
CA SER A 183 -7.45 6.61 2.38
C SER A 183 -6.55 7.04 1.21
N TRP A 184 -5.68 8.00 1.46
CA TRP A 184 -4.58 8.36 0.56
C TRP A 184 -3.47 7.29 0.48
N SER A 185 -3.40 6.38 1.44
CA SER A 185 -2.26 5.51 1.72
C SER A 185 -1.71 4.77 0.49
N SER A 186 -2.56 4.11 -0.30
CA SER A 186 -2.11 3.38 -1.49
C SER A 186 -1.74 4.30 -2.65
N VAL A 187 -2.37 5.46 -2.74
CA VAL A 187 -2.08 6.47 -3.78
C VAL A 187 -0.72 7.10 -3.54
N GLN A 188 -0.47 7.55 -2.32
CA GLN A 188 0.79 8.16 -1.93
C GLN A 188 1.96 7.18 -2.01
N GLU A 189 1.76 5.95 -1.56
CA GLU A 189 2.76 4.89 -1.72
C GLU A 189 3.07 4.60 -3.19
N SER A 190 2.04 4.55 -4.05
CA SER A 190 2.18 4.29 -5.48
C SER A 190 3.04 5.36 -6.17
N ILE A 191 2.75 6.65 -5.95
CA ILE A 191 3.52 7.73 -6.59
C ILE A 191 4.95 7.81 -6.09
N LEU A 192 5.20 7.55 -4.79
CA LEU A 192 6.54 7.52 -4.22
C LEU A 192 7.38 6.37 -4.77
N LEU A 193 6.84 5.16 -4.72
CA LEU A 193 7.60 3.97 -5.12
C LEU A 193 7.88 3.95 -6.62
N ASN A 194 6.86 4.23 -7.44
CA ASN A 194 7.03 4.17 -8.90
C ASN A 194 7.93 5.29 -9.43
N SER A 195 7.84 6.52 -8.90
CA SER A 195 8.77 7.60 -9.24
C SER A 195 10.22 7.23 -8.91
N ARG A 196 10.44 6.59 -7.76
CA ARG A 196 11.75 6.16 -7.30
C ARG A 196 12.34 5.01 -8.12
N LEU A 197 11.48 4.11 -8.63
CA LEU A 197 11.87 3.00 -9.49
C LEU A 197 11.99 3.40 -10.96
N GLY A 198 11.86 4.68 -11.29
CA GLY A 198 12.14 5.23 -12.61
C GLY A 198 10.97 5.23 -13.58
N MET A 199 9.73 5.21 -13.11
CA MET A 199 8.56 5.50 -13.94
C MET A 199 8.31 7.00 -14.05
N ASN A 200 7.75 7.45 -15.17
CA ASN A 200 7.05 8.73 -15.22
C ASN A 200 5.75 8.60 -14.43
N VAL A 201 5.41 9.61 -13.65
CA VAL A 201 4.18 9.65 -12.88
C VAL A 201 3.29 10.78 -13.37
N ARG A 202 2.07 10.46 -13.73
CA ARG A 202 1.01 11.42 -14.00
C ARG A 202 -0.11 11.22 -13.00
N MET A 203 -0.44 12.29 -12.27
CA MET A 203 -1.61 12.31 -11.39
C MET A 203 -2.75 13.06 -12.06
N ALA A 204 -3.95 12.50 -12.01
CA ALA A 204 -5.16 13.17 -12.49
C ALA A 204 -6.25 13.10 -11.44
N TYR A 205 -6.80 14.25 -11.06
CA TYR A 205 -7.85 14.34 -10.04
C TYR A 205 -8.65 15.63 -10.20
N PRO A 206 -9.91 15.67 -9.72
CA PRO A 206 -10.71 16.89 -9.70
C PRO A 206 -10.04 17.96 -8.84
N PRO A 207 -10.17 19.26 -9.17
CA PRO A 207 -9.73 20.33 -8.29
C PRO A 207 -10.28 20.17 -6.87
N GLY A 208 -9.41 20.33 -5.86
CA GLY A 208 -9.76 20.16 -4.45
C GLY A 208 -9.43 18.77 -3.87
N PHE A 209 -9.00 17.81 -4.71
CA PHE A 209 -8.63 16.46 -4.26
C PHE A 209 -7.10 16.23 -4.27
N GLU A 210 -6.35 17.26 -3.92
CA GLU A 210 -4.90 17.17 -3.72
C GLU A 210 -4.57 16.18 -2.61
N VAL A 211 -3.48 15.43 -2.77
CA VAL A 211 -2.90 14.62 -1.70
C VAL A 211 -1.85 15.42 -0.92
N ASP A 212 -1.19 14.81 0.05
CA ASP A 212 -0.16 15.45 0.86
C ASP A 212 0.92 16.13 -0.02
N PRO A 213 1.09 17.47 0.07
CA PRO A 213 2.05 18.20 -0.75
C PRO A 213 3.50 17.77 -0.50
N GLU A 214 3.87 17.33 0.71
CA GLU A 214 5.22 16.84 1.01
C GLU A 214 5.51 15.53 0.28
N VAL A 215 4.51 14.67 0.16
CA VAL A 215 4.59 13.42 -0.61
C VAL A 215 4.75 13.72 -2.11
N VAL A 216 3.99 14.68 -2.63
CA VAL A 216 4.09 15.12 -4.03
C VAL A 216 5.49 15.67 -4.34
N GLU A 217 6.02 16.54 -3.48
CA GLU A 217 7.37 17.10 -3.68
C GLU A 217 8.45 16.00 -3.59
N THR A 218 8.29 15.03 -2.71
CA THR A 218 9.19 13.87 -2.63
C THR A 218 9.13 13.03 -3.91
N ALA A 219 7.95 12.77 -4.45
CA ALA A 219 7.80 12.04 -5.71
C ALA A 219 8.41 12.79 -6.90
N LYS A 220 8.27 14.12 -6.96
CA LYS A 220 8.95 14.98 -7.97
C LYS A 220 10.46 14.89 -7.86
N ALA A 221 11.01 14.93 -6.63
CA ALA A 221 12.44 14.78 -6.39
C ALA A 221 12.95 13.40 -6.82
N ASN A 222 12.18 12.34 -6.54
CA ASN A 222 12.47 10.97 -7.01
C ASN A 222 12.53 10.92 -8.55
N CYS A 223 11.52 11.47 -9.23
CA CYS A 223 11.50 11.55 -10.70
C CYS A 223 12.72 12.30 -11.24
N THR A 224 13.06 13.45 -10.64
CA THR A 224 14.26 14.23 -11.03
C THR A 224 15.52 13.38 -10.90
N THR A 225 15.67 12.66 -9.79
CA THR A 225 16.83 11.78 -9.55
C THR A 225 16.88 10.61 -10.53
N ALA A 226 15.73 10.05 -10.88
CA ALA A 226 15.62 8.94 -11.83
C ALA A 226 15.69 9.38 -13.30
N GLY A 227 15.63 10.70 -13.60
CA GLY A 227 15.61 11.24 -14.96
C GLY A 227 14.25 11.06 -15.66
N THR A 228 13.15 11.05 -14.90
CA THR A 228 11.77 10.89 -15.36
C THR A 228 10.92 12.13 -15.04
N SER A 229 9.64 12.13 -15.41
CA SER A 229 8.71 13.25 -15.22
C SER A 229 7.68 12.98 -14.14
N PHE A 230 7.22 14.07 -13.49
CA PHE A 230 6.05 14.08 -12.63
C PHE A 230 5.09 15.18 -13.10
N GLU A 231 3.86 14.80 -13.42
CA GLU A 231 2.83 15.70 -13.95
C GLU A 231 1.55 15.63 -13.12
N ILE A 232 0.84 16.76 -13.03
CA ILE A 232 -0.51 16.84 -12.45
C ILE A 232 -1.42 17.47 -13.48
N THR A 233 -2.58 16.88 -13.70
CA THR A 233 -3.63 17.44 -14.55
C THR A 233 -4.99 17.32 -13.89
N HIS A 234 -5.90 18.24 -14.23
CA HIS A 234 -7.31 18.18 -13.84
C HIS A 234 -8.20 17.84 -15.06
N ASP A 235 -7.59 17.53 -16.19
CA ASP A 235 -8.28 17.03 -17.38
C ASP A 235 -8.24 15.51 -17.38
N GLN A 236 -9.39 14.90 -17.10
CA GLN A 236 -9.52 13.45 -17.03
C GLN A 236 -9.28 12.79 -18.39
N GLU A 237 -9.72 13.42 -19.50
CA GLU A 237 -9.59 12.82 -20.82
C GLU A 237 -8.13 12.83 -21.30
N GLU A 238 -7.44 13.96 -21.16
CA GLU A 238 -6.03 14.10 -21.54
C GLU A 238 -5.12 13.20 -20.67
N ALA A 239 -5.51 12.95 -19.42
CA ALA A 239 -4.71 12.18 -18.49
C ALA A 239 -4.38 10.77 -18.98
N TYR A 240 -5.28 10.13 -19.73
CA TYR A 240 -5.09 8.77 -20.24
C TYR A 240 -4.15 8.70 -21.45
N ASP A 241 -3.90 9.81 -22.15
CA ASP A 241 -3.12 9.81 -23.39
C ASP A 241 -1.71 9.24 -23.16
N GLY A 242 -1.43 8.11 -23.82
CA GLY A 242 -0.14 7.46 -23.79
C GLY A 242 0.30 6.88 -22.45
N ALA A 243 -0.59 6.69 -21.47
CA ALA A 243 -0.27 5.98 -20.24
C ALA A 243 0.01 4.50 -20.51
N ASP A 244 0.99 3.90 -19.82
CA ASP A 244 1.32 2.48 -19.89
C ASP A 244 0.67 1.67 -18.75
N VAL A 245 0.32 2.33 -17.66
CA VAL A 245 -0.41 1.77 -16.51
C VAL A 245 -1.45 2.76 -16.05
N VAL A 246 -2.66 2.30 -15.80
CA VAL A 246 -3.75 3.07 -15.20
C VAL A 246 -4.06 2.51 -13.82
N TYR A 247 -3.90 3.34 -12.81
CA TYR A 247 -4.25 3.08 -11.42
C TYR A 247 -5.44 3.99 -11.04
N SER A 248 -6.65 3.53 -11.27
CA SER A 248 -7.86 4.26 -10.88
C SER A 248 -8.18 3.98 -9.42
N ARG A 249 -8.37 5.04 -8.63
CA ARG A 249 -8.65 4.89 -7.20
C ARG A 249 -9.36 6.12 -6.66
N GLN A 250 -10.44 5.90 -5.90
CA GLN A 250 -10.99 6.95 -5.06
C GLN A 250 -10.05 7.26 -3.89
N TRP A 251 -9.87 8.53 -3.59
CA TRP A 251 -9.24 8.98 -2.35
C TRP A 251 -9.96 10.20 -1.78
N MET A 252 -9.85 10.37 -0.46
CA MET A 252 -10.56 11.37 0.31
C MET A 252 -10.16 12.79 -0.04
N HIS A 253 -11.10 13.74 0.19
CA HIS A 253 -10.84 15.16 0.15
C HIS A 253 -9.94 15.60 1.32
N PRO A 254 -8.96 16.52 1.12
CA PRO A 254 -8.07 16.98 2.20
C PRO A 254 -8.80 17.61 3.40
N GLY A 255 -9.96 18.22 3.18
CA GLY A 255 -10.80 18.79 4.24
C GLY A 255 -11.55 17.77 5.12
N ARG A 256 -11.39 16.46 4.88
CA ARG A 256 -12.08 15.40 5.62
C ARG A 256 -11.89 15.47 7.14
N TYR A 257 -10.67 15.71 7.60
CA TYR A 257 -10.37 15.75 9.03
C TYR A 257 -10.93 17.01 9.72
N GLU A 258 -11.13 18.10 8.97
CA GLU A 258 -11.71 19.32 9.50
C GLU A 258 -13.25 19.30 9.46
N HIS A 259 -13.84 18.81 8.37
CA HIS A 259 -15.27 18.90 8.08
C HIS A 259 -16.03 17.57 8.22
N GLY A 260 -15.31 16.46 8.43
CA GLY A 260 -15.89 15.14 8.64
C GLY A 260 -16.16 14.35 7.36
N ARG A 261 -16.61 13.09 7.56
CA ARG A 261 -16.80 12.11 6.48
C ARG A 261 -17.94 12.49 5.53
N GLU A 262 -19.01 13.07 6.04
CA GLU A 262 -20.18 13.45 5.22
C GLU A 262 -19.81 14.54 4.20
N PHE A 263 -19.04 15.53 4.63
CA PHE A 263 -18.50 16.55 3.73
C PHE A 263 -17.68 15.92 2.58
N ASP A 264 -16.81 14.97 2.89
CA ASP A 264 -15.99 14.29 1.88
C ASP A 264 -16.86 13.51 0.86
N ILE A 265 -17.91 12.83 1.33
CA ILE A 265 -18.87 12.13 0.46
C ILE A 265 -19.61 13.13 -0.46
N GLU A 266 -20.03 14.28 0.06
CA GLU A 266 -20.72 15.31 -0.72
C GLU A 266 -19.80 15.95 -1.76
N GLU A 267 -18.54 16.24 -1.41
CA GLU A 267 -17.55 16.76 -2.36
C GLU A 267 -17.24 15.73 -3.47
N SER A 268 -17.01 14.47 -3.09
CA SER A 268 -16.78 13.38 -4.05
C SER A 268 -17.94 13.18 -5.02
N ALA A 269 -19.18 13.35 -4.54
CA ALA A 269 -20.38 13.16 -5.36
C ALA A 269 -20.56 14.17 -6.51
N LYS A 270 -19.77 15.25 -6.52
CA LYS A 270 -19.74 16.23 -7.61
C LYS A 270 -19.04 15.72 -8.87
N TYR A 271 -18.25 14.64 -8.77
CA TYR A 271 -17.35 14.12 -9.79
C TYR A 271 -17.62 12.66 -10.16
N LYS A 272 -18.90 12.28 -10.26
CA LYS A 272 -19.32 10.89 -10.52
C LYS A 272 -18.92 10.35 -11.89
N ASP A 273 -18.57 11.22 -12.81
CA ASP A 273 -18.08 10.89 -14.15
C ASP A 273 -16.57 10.54 -14.18
N TRP A 274 -15.87 10.80 -13.08
CA TRP A 274 -14.45 10.39 -12.95
C TRP A 274 -14.35 8.90 -12.68
N ARG A 275 -14.10 8.14 -13.75
CA ARG A 275 -13.90 6.69 -13.70
C ARG A 275 -13.12 6.18 -14.89
N ALA A 276 -12.47 5.05 -14.77
CA ALA A 276 -11.85 4.37 -15.90
C ALA A 276 -12.93 3.71 -16.78
N THR A 277 -13.05 4.15 -18.02
CA THR A 277 -13.97 3.60 -19.03
C THR A 277 -13.20 2.96 -20.17
N THR A 278 -13.85 2.10 -20.95
CA THR A 278 -13.24 1.50 -22.15
C THR A 278 -12.77 2.56 -23.14
N ASP A 279 -13.52 3.66 -23.32
CA ASP A 279 -13.16 4.74 -24.21
C ASP A 279 -11.88 5.47 -23.75
N ARG A 280 -11.75 5.71 -22.43
CA ARG A 280 -10.54 6.29 -21.83
C ARG A 280 -9.36 5.35 -21.92
N MET A 281 -9.57 4.06 -21.62
CA MET A 281 -8.51 3.04 -21.77
C MET A 281 -8.02 2.92 -23.22
N ALA A 282 -8.89 3.13 -24.22
CA ALA A 282 -8.49 3.13 -25.63
C ALA A 282 -7.55 4.30 -26.02
N ARG A 283 -7.42 5.36 -25.21
CA ARG A 283 -6.48 6.47 -25.41
C ARG A 283 -5.07 6.16 -24.89
N THR A 284 -4.93 5.12 -24.10
CA THR A 284 -3.66 4.71 -23.47
C THR A 284 -2.75 3.99 -24.46
N ASN A 285 -1.55 3.71 -24.03
CA ASN A 285 -0.57 2.90 -24.77
C ASN A 285 -0.80 1.39 -24.48
N ASP A 286 -2.01 0.88 -24.71
CA ASP A 286 -2.43 -0.48 -24.31
C ASP A 286 -2.13 -0.77 -22.83
N ALA A 287 -2.53 0.18 -21.94
CA ALA A 287 -2.15 0.19 -20.55
C ALA A 287 -2.64 -1.01 -19.76
N LEU A 288 -1.82 -1.45 -18.81
CA LEU A 288 -2.29 -2.31 -17.73
C LEU A 288 -3.28 -1.53 -16.85
N PHE A 289 -4.34 -2.19 -16.40
CA PHE A 289 -5.24 -1.68 -15.39
C PHE A 289 -4.95 -2.33 -14.04
N ILE A 290 -4.63 -1.53 -13.02
CA ILE A 290 -4.35 -2.00 -11.66
C ILE A 290 -5.23 -1.30 -10.63
N HIS A 291 -5.48 -1.97 -9.50
CA HIS A 291 -6.29 -1.44 -8.41
C HIS A 291 -5.93 -2.15 -7.08
N PRO A 292 -5.83 -1.43 -5.94
CA PRO A 292 -5.44 -2.03 -4.65
C PRO A 292 -6.54 -2.85 -3.99
N MET A 293 -7.74 -2.85 -4.56
CA MET A 293 -8.94 -3.49 -4.03
C MET A 293 -9.35 -3.02 -2.60
N PRO A 294 -10.63 -2.98 -2.25
CA PRO A 294 -11.76 -3.31 -3.11
C PRO A 294 -11.98 -2.23 -4.17
N ILE A 295 -12.46 -2.63 -5.34
CA ILE A 295 -12.91 -1.72 -6.39
C ILE A 295 -14.43 -1.60 -6.33
N ASP A 296 -14.93 -0.39 -6.44
CA ASP A 296 -16.36 -0.14 -6.63
C ASP A 296 -16.63 -0.08 -8.14
N ARG A 297 -16.99 -1.26 -8.70
CA ARG A 297 -17.29 -1.43 -10.12
C ARG A 297 -18.44 -0.51 -10.54
N GLU A 298 -18.40 -0.05 -11.77
CA GLU A 298 -19.32 0.96 -12.35
C GLU A 298 -19.25 2.34 -11.67
N HIS A 299 -18.30 2.51 -10.72
CA HIS A 299 -17.97 3.78 -10.09
C HIS A 299 -16.53 4.19 -10.33
N GLU A 300 -15.54 3.46 -9.79
CA GLU A 300 -14.11 3.73 -10.01
C GLU A 300 -13.66 3.29 -11.42
N ALA A 301 -14.28 2.23 -11.94
CA ALA A 301 -14.05 1.71 -13.29
C ALA A 301 -15.26 0.91 -13.78
N ASP A 302 -15.47 0.91 -15.10
CA ASP A 302 -16.47 0.06 -15.76
C ASP A 302 -16.12 -1.43 -15.58
N ASP A 303 -17.14 -2.29 -15.52
CA ASP A 303 -16.95 -3.74 -15.46
C ASP A 303 -16.09 -4.26 -16.62
N ALA A 304 -16.29 -3.72 -17.82
CA ALA A 304 -15.52 -4.09 -19.00
C ALA A 304 -14.01 -3.77 -18.88
N VAL A 305 -13.63 -2.74 -18.12
CA VAL A 305 -12.23 -2.42 -17.81
C VAL A 305 -11.69 -3.41 -16.77
N CYS A 306 -12.46 -3.66 -15.71
CA CYS A 306 -12.08 -4.59 -14.65
C CYS A 306 -11.85 -6.02 -15.14
N ASP A 307 -12.62 -6.45 -16.15
CA ASP A 307 -12.62 -7.81 -16.69
C ASP A 307 -11.85 -7.92 -18.02
N SER A 308 -11.16 -6.84 -18.45
CA SER A 308 -10.35 -6.84 -19.66
C SER A 308 -9.09 -7.71 -19.54
N GLU A 309 -8.52 -8.14 -20.67
CA GLU A 309 -7.23 -8.86 -20.69
C GLU A 309 -6.05 -8.02 -20.17
N ARG A 310 -6.20 -6.69 -20.11
CA ARG A 310 -5.19 -5.77 -19.57
C ARG A 310 -5.37 -5.50 -18.07
N SER A 311 -6.42 -6.01 -17.47
CA SER A 311 -6.67 -5.90 -16.02
C SER A 311 -5.89 -6.97 -15.27
N ILE A 312 -4.98 -6.53 -14.40
CA ILE A 312 -4.17 -7.41 -13.53
C ILE A 312 -4.52 -7.22 -12.03
N ILE A 313 -5.75 -6.78 -11.75
CA ILE A 313 -6.18 -6.47 -10.38
C ILE A 313 -6.09 -7.68 -9.43
N TYR A 314 -6.31 -8.88 -9.93
CA TYR A 314 -6.22 -10.11 -9.14
C TYR A 314 -4.79 -10.58 -8.96
N ASP A 315 -3.92 -10.41 -9.97
CA ASP A 315 -2.48 -10.69 -9.87
C ASP A 315 -1.82 -9.78 -8.83
N VAL A 316 -2.15 -8.48 -8.85
CA VAL A 316 -1.72 -7.53 -7.83
C VAL A 316 -2.22 -7.94 -6.43
N ALA A 317 -3.48 -8.37 -6.32
CA ALA A 317 -4.03 -8.83 -5.05
C ALA A 317 -3.32 -10.11 -4.54
N GLU A 318 -3.00 -11.06 -5.42
CA GLU A 318 -2.22 -12.25 -5.09
C GLU A 318 -0.79 -11.91 -4.66
N ASN A 319 -0.12 -11.00 -5.39
CA ASN A 319 1.27 -10.62 -5.13
C ASN A 319 1.48 -10.05 -3.73
N ARG A 320 0.43 -9.54 -3.08
CA ARG A 320 0.51 -9.13 -1.67
C ARG A 320 0.95 -10.26 -0.75
N LEU A 321 0.49 -11.49 -1.00
CA LEU A 321 0.93 -12.66 -0.25
C LEU A 321 2.45 -12.87 -0.39
N HIS A 322 2.95 -12.83 -1.61
CA HIS A 322 4.36 -13.13 -1.91
C HIS A 322 5.30 -12.03 -1.41
N VAL A 323 4.91 -10.77 -1.57
CA VAL A 323 5.64 -9.62 -1.02
C VAL A 323 5.69 -9.69 0.51
N GLN A 324 4.59 -10.02 1.17
CA GLN A 324 4.54 -10.17 2.63
C GLN A 324 5.40 -11.33 3.11
N LYS A 325 5.41 -12.47 2.39
CA LYS A 325 6.35 -13.57 2.66
C LYS A 325 7.80 -13.09 2.60
N ALA A 326 8.17 -12.39 1.53
CA ALA A 326 9.54 -11.89 1.35
C ALA A 326 9.93 -10.90 2.45
N ILE A 327 9.04 -9.96 2.82
CA ILE A 327 9.27 -9.01 3.92
C ILE A 327 9.52 -9.77 5.22
N MET A 328 8.62 -10.68 5.60
CA MET A 328 8.78 -11.46 6.84
C MET A 328 10.05 -12.32 6.82
N ALA A 329 10.37 -12.96 5.70
CA ALA A 329 11.56 -13.78 5.57
C ALA A 329 12.85 -12.96 5.74
N LEU A 330 12.92 -11.76 5.15
CA LEU A 330 14.11 -10.93 5.19
C LEU A 330 14.28 -10.19 6.52
N THR A 331 13.18 -9.81 7.17
CA THR A 331 13.24 -9.00 8.41
C THR A 331 13.17 -9.82 9.70
N MET A 332 12.51 -11.00 9.70
CA MET A 332 12.14 -11.75 10.91
C MET A 332 12.80 -13.13 11.00
N ALA A 333 13.43 -13.63 9.92
CA ALA A 333 14.13 -14.91 9.96
C ALA A 333 15.42 -14.84 10.80
N GLY A 334 15.76 -15.94 11.47
CA GLY A 334 17.01 -16.04 12.24
C GLY A 334 16.85 -16.62 13.62
#